data_9c3cf32026c90a79a165ffae171877f5
#
_entry.id   9c3cf32026c90a79a165ffae171877f5
#
_cell.length_a   1.000
_cell.length_b   1.000
_cell.length_c   1.000
_cell.angle_alpha   90.00
_cell.angle_beta   90.00
_cell.angle_gamma   90.00
#
_symmetry.space_group_name_H-M   'P 1'
#
loop_
_entity.id
_entity.type
_entity.pdbx_description
1 polymer ?
#
loop_
_entity_poly.entity_id
_entity_poly.type
_entity_poly.pdbx_seq_one_letter_code
_entity_poly.pdbx_strand_id
1 'polypeptide(L)'
;MKKTLISALILTALFTVTGCEDKEAKATIEQQTQTIAQLTAENTQLKTEKEKAEKVIPAIIAQDDVIFDKEETIKYPKSTKEDEYVPTEGKLHYSISTLKTNIEWLDKLLLAQISKNADGKPRSREQLIEDYQKAYDEAKKEMLESPIMGIDETLDLAFSHQRGKLAVFLINYYSYSGGAHGVGGYHYLNVDLETKKLLSFDDVFKPNQQAKLKELLWERYTRYGEIKDEEAFTSKDAFEVTDNFYLDHDGIHFVYNVYEIASYAEGPQELVIEWWNASALLKPEFLQKQYYPVSSNTAE
;
A
#
# COMPACT_ATOMS: atom_id res chain seq x y z
N MET A 1 -17.28 22.82 -7.08
CA MET A 1 -18.11 23.67 -7.97
C MET A 1 -18.24 25.04 -7.33
N LYS A 2 -17.45 26.06 -7.73
CA LYS A 2 -17.59 27.51 -7.47
C LYS A 2 -16.22 28.18 -7.63
N LYS A 3 -15.69 28.31 -8.86
CA LYS A 3 -14.55 29.20 -9.20
C LYS A 3 -14.41 29.44 -10.72
N THR A 4 -15.51 29.54 -11.47
CA THR A 4 -15.49 29.77 -12.93
C THR A 4 -16.36 30.94 -13.38
N LEU A 5 -16.50 31.99 -12.56
CA LEU A 5 -17.40 33.10 -12.88
C LEU A 5 -16.78 34.51 -12.71
N ILE A 6 -15.45 34.66 -12.85
CA ILE A 6 -14.81 35.98 -12.75
C ILE A 6 -14.21 36.50 -14.06
N SER A 7 -14.16 35.71 -15.13
CA SER A 7 -13.51 36.14 -16.40
C SER A 7 -14.44 36.72 -17.46
N ALA A 8 -15.74 36.92 -17.19
CA ALA A 8 -16.71 37.35 -18.22
C ALA A 8 -17.28 38.76 -18.04
N LEU A 9 -16.78 39.59 -17.10
CA LEU A 9 -17.43 40.83 -16.73
C LEU A 9 -16.60 42.11 -16.94
N ILE A 10 -15.57 42.09 -17.80
CA ILE A 10 -14.75 43.31 -18.09
C ILE A 10 -14.93 43.83 -19.52
N LEU A 11 -15.85 43.30 -20.29
CA LEU A 11 -16.00 43.70 -21.73
C LEU A 11 -17.19 44.63 -22.07
N THR A 12 -17.84 45.26 -21.11
CA THR A 12 -19.05 46.07 -21.41
C THR A 12 -19.07 47.47 -20.82
N ALA A 13 -17.92 48.11 -20.62
CA ALA A 13 -17.92 49.50 -20.16
C ALA A 13 -16.93 50.39 -20.94
N LEU A 14 -17.11 50.52 -22.26
CA LEU A 14 -16.33 51.48 -23.04
C LEU A 14 -17.08 51.87 -24.33
N PHE A 15 -18.18 52.57 -24.23
CA PHE A 15 -18.66 53.40 -25.33
C PHE A 15 -19.48 54.56 -24.74
N THR A 16 -18.82 55.70 -24.51
CA THR A 16 -19.27 57.05 -24.77
C THR A 16 -18.27 58.05 -24.18
N VAL A 17 -17.19 58.34 -24.90
CA VAL A 17 -16.50 59.62 -24.79
C VAL A 17 -16.06 60.01 -26.18
N THR A 18 -16.80 60.89 -26.82
CA THR A 18 -16.35 61.64 -28.01
C THR A 18 -15.40 62.74 -27.55
N GLY A 19 -14.12 62.61 -27.87
CA GLY A 19 -13.13 63.66 -27.62
C GLY A 19 -11.72 63.12 -27.77
N CYS A 20 -10.99 63.56 -28.80
CA CYS A 20 -9.58 63.38 -29.11
C CYS A 20 -9.10 61.89 -29.07
N GLU A 21 -8.88 61.33 -30.23
CA GLU A 21 -8.19 60.02 -30.31
C GLU A 21 -6.76 60.15 -29.78
N ASP A 22 -6.58 59.75 -28.53
CA ASP A 22 -5.25 59.60 -27.98
C ASP A 22 -4.59 58.35 -28.62
N LYS A 23 -3.71 58.59 -29.60
CA LYS A 23 -3.00 57.55 -30.31
C LYS A 23 -2.16 56.64 -29.40
N GLU A 24 -1.65 57.21 -28.29
CA GLU A 24 -0.87 56.44 -27.30
C GLU A 24 -1.77 55.49 -26.50
N ALA A 25 -2.97 55.97 -26.07
CA ALA A 25 -3.92 55.13 -25.37
C ALA A 25 -4.40 53.97 -26.26
N LYS A 26 -4.66 54.21 -27.55
CA LYS A 26 -5.07 53.19 -28.52
C LYS A 26 -3.98 52.13 -28.76
N ALA A 27 -2.74 52.58 -28.92
CA ALA A 27 -1.59 51.67 -29.05
C ALA A 27 -1.37 50.81 -27.79
N THR A 28 -1.55 51.42 -26.61
CA THR A 28 -1.43 50.69 -25.33
C THR A 28 -2.53 49.65 -25.16
N ILE A 29 -3.77 49.94 -25.51
CA ILE A 29 -4.91 49.02 -25.48
C ILE A 29 -4.66 47.86 -26.47
N GLU A 30 -4.19 48.13 -27.66
CA GLU A 30 -3.89 47.10 -28.67
C GLU A 30 -2.76 46.21 -28.21
N GLN A 31 -1.68 46.72 -27.63
CA GLN A 31 -0.61 45.96 -27.05
C GLN A 31 -1.08 45.10 -25.85
N GLN A 32 -1.90 45.67 -24.96
CA GLN A 32 -2.47 44.92 -23.84
C GLN A 32 -3.41 43.79 -24.33
N THR A 33 -4.20 44.02 -25.37
CA THR A 33 -5.09 43.04 -25.97
C THR A 33 -4.28 41.89 -26.58
N GLN A 34 -3.19 42.18 -27.28
CA GLN A 34 -2.28 41.16 -27.80
C GLN A 34 -1.62 40.34 -26.68
N THR A 35 -1.17 41.03 -25.61
CA THR A 35 -0.59 40.36 -24.44
C THR A 35 -1.59 39.42 -23.73
N ILE A 36 -2.83 39.89 -23.55
CA ILE A 36 -3.91 39.10 -22.96
C ILE A 36 -4.20 37.85 -23.86
N ALA A 37 -4.27 38.03 -25.16
CA ALA A 37 -4.48 36.92 -26.09
C ALA A 37 -3.34 35.89 -26.02
N GLN A 38 -2.08 36.35 -25.97
CA GLN A 38 -0.91 35.50 -25.84
C GLN A 38 -0.91 34.73 -24.51
N LEU A 39 -1.12 35.42 -23.38
CA LEU A 39 -1.19 34.79 -22.07
C LEU A 39 -2.37 33.82 -21.93
N THR A 40 -3.48 34.08 -22.60
CA THR A 40 -4.64 33.17 -22.63
C THR A 40 -4.31 31.89 -23.40
N ALA A 41 -3.63 32.02 -24.56
CA ALA A 41 -3.19 30.88 -25.35
C ALA A 41 -2.16 30.04 -24.57
N GLU A 42 -1.18 30.68 -23.96
CA GLU A 42 -0.16 30.01 -23.13
C GLU A 42 -0.79 29.29 -21.93
N ASN A 43 -1.72 29.92 -21.23
CA ASN A 43 -2.43 29.30 -20.12
C ASN A 43 -3.25 28.07 -20.58
N THR A 44 -3.84 28.13 -21.77
CA THR A 44 -4.58 27.00 -22.33
C THR A 44 -3.63 25.85 -22.68
N GLN A 45 -2.49 26.18 -23.28
CA GLN A 45 -1.45 25.19 -23.59
C GLN A 45 -0.90 24.53 -22.30
N LEU A 46 -0.53 25.34 -21.30
CA LEU A 46 -0.03 24.84 -20.01
C LEU A 46 -1.06 23.96 -19.29
N LYS A 47 -2.35 24.29 -19.36
CA LYS A 47 -3.41 23.43 -18.82
C LYS A 47 -3.46 22.09 -19.53
N THR A 48 -3.40 22.11 -20.86
CA THR A 48 -3.40 20.87 -21.67
C THR A 48 -2.15 20.01 -21.41
N GLU A 49 -0.99 20.64 -21.29
CA GLU A 49 0.26 19.96 -20.96
C GLU A 49 0.22 19.38 -19.53
N LYS A 50 -0.32 20.12 -18.58
CA LYS A 50 -0.54 19.65 -17.22
C LYS A 50 -1.48 18.43 -17.18
N GLU A 51 -2.61 18.50 -17.87
CA GLU A 51 -3.56 17.38 -17.97
C GLU A 51 -2.94 16.14 -18.62
N LYS A 52 -2.07 16.33 -19.63
CA LYS A 52 -1.30 15.21 -20.22
C LYS A 52 -0.27 14.66 -19.25
N ALA A 53 0.47 15.51 -18.55
CA ALA A 53 1.46 15.10 -17.55
C ALA A 53 0.81 14.37 -16.37
N GLU A 54 -0.36 14.80 -15.91
CA GLU A 54 -1.13 14.15 -14.84
C GLU A 54 -1.64 12.75 -15.23
N LYS A 55 -1.76 12.45 -16.53
CA LYS A 55 -2.12 11.12 -17.05
C LYS A 55 -0.92 10.17 -17.18
N VAL A 56 0.30 10.67 -17.07
CA VAL A 56 1.50 9.83 -17.09
C VAL A 56 1.64 9.23 -15.69
N ILE A 57 1.55 7.91 -15.61
CA ILE A 57 1.81 7.17 -14.39
C ILE A 57 3.32 7.04 -14.23
N PRO A 58 3.93 7.69 -13.21
CA PRO A 58 5.37 7.64 -13.03
C PRO A 58 5.82 6.24 -12.58
N ALA A 59 7.02 5.84 -12.96
CA ALA A 59 7.68 4.72 -12.31
C ALA A 59 7.97 5.09 -10.84
N ILE A 60 7.69 4.16 -9.94
CA ILE A 60 7.97 4.33 -8.51
C ILE A 60 9.46 4.13 -8.28
N ILE A 61 10.05 5.10 -7.59
CA ILE A 61 11.38 4.99 -6.98
C ILE A 61 11.14 4.97 -5.48
N ALA A 62 11.45 3.87 -4.82
CA ALA A 62 11.22 3.68 -3.40
C ALA A 62 12.55 3.51 -2.66
N GLN A 63 12.61 4.05 -1.45
CA GLN A 63 13.72 3.92 -0.50
C GLN A 63 13.14 3.65 0.88
N ASP A 64 13.84 2.84 1.66
CA ASP A 64 13.44 2.59 3.05
C ASP A 64 13.50 3.89 3.86
N ASP A 65 12.48 4.11 4.67
CA ASP A 65 12.33 5.25 5.55
C ASP A 65 12.06 4.77 6.97
N VAL A 66 13.14 4.63 7.75
CA VAL A 66 13.08 4.17 9.13
C VAL A 66 12.39 5.22 10.00
N ILE A 67 11.30 4.80 10.68
CA ILE A 67 10.56 5.64 11.64
C ILE A 67 11.15 5.46 13.03
N PHE A 68 11.38 4.22 13.44
CA PHE A 68 11.98 3.86 14.71
C PHE A 68 12.77 2.56 14.53
N ASP A 69 13.94 2.49 15.14
CA ASP A 69 14.76 1.28 15.20
C ASP A 69 15.63 1.35 16.46
N LYS A 70 15.43 0.42 17.36
CA LYS A 70 16.19 0.37 18.60
C LYS A 70 16.41 -1.07 19.05
N GLU A 71 17.68 -1.42 19.20
CA GLU A 71 18.11 -2.74 19.63
C GLU A 71 19.05 -2.64 20.82
N GLU A 72 18.88 -3.53 21.81
CA GLU A 72 19.76 -3.62 22.99
C GLU A 72 19.86 -5.07 23.48
N THR A 73 21.01 -5.47 23.98
CA THR A 73 21.18 -6.71 24.74
C THR A 73 21.10 -6.41 26.24
N ILE A 74 20.06 -6.91 26.89
CA ILE A 74 19.83 -6.77 28.34
C ILE A 74 20.54 -7.91 29.06
N LYS A 75 21.43 -7.57 29.96
CA LYS A 75 22.12 -8.55 30.82
C LYS A 75 21.37 -8.75 32.14
N TYR A 76 21.17 -10.00 32.51
CA TYR A 76 20.47 -10.35 33.75
C TYR A 76 21.45 -10.75 34.84
N PRO A 77 21.11 -10.51 36.14
CA PRO A 77 21.88 -11.04 37.26
C PRO A 77 21.79 -12.56 37.25
N LYS A 78 22.85 -13.23 37.71
CA LYS A 78 22.85 -14.69 37.84
C LYS A 78 21.75 -15.14 38.80
N SER A 79 20.96 -16.12 38.39
CA SER A 79 19.99 -16.75 39.26
C SER A 79 20.70 -17.41 40.46
N THR A 80 20.13 -17.26 41.63
CA THR A 80 20.56 -17.97 42.84
C THR A 80 19.80 -19.28 43.05
N LYS A 81 18.85 -19.59 42.16
CA LYS A 81 18.05 -20.83 42.20
C LYS A 81 18.70 -21.88 41.28
N GLU A 82 19.10 -23.01 41.84
CA GLU A 82 19.85 -24.08 41.13
C GLU A 82 18.99 -24.84 40.14
N ASP A 83 17.67 -24.88 40.29
CA ASP A 83 16.75 -25.71 39.46
C ASP A 83 15.95 -24.92 38.42
N GLU A 84 16.16 -23.61 38.26
CA GLU A 84 15.42 -22.79 37.34
C GLU A 84 16.33 -22.22 36.24
N TYR A 85 16.07 -22.57 34.99
CA TYR A 85 16.79 -21.95 33.87
C TYR A 85 16.37 -20.48 33.75
N VAL A 86 17.29 -19.60 34.04
CA VAL A 86 17.14 -18.15 33.80
C VAL A 86 18.20 -17.74 32.80
N PRO A 87 17.82 -17.11 31.66
CA PRO A 87 18.80 -16.64 30.70
C PRO A 87 19.73 -15.60 31.35
N THR A 88 20.97 -15.55 30.92
CA THR A 88 21.95 -14.54 31.39
C THR A 88 21.86 -13.22 30.66
N GLU A 89 21.25 -13.24 29.47
CA GLU A 89 20.97 -12.07 28.64
C GLU A 89 19.76 -12.31 27.74
N GLY A 90 19.14 -11.23 27.32
CA GLY A 90 18.04 -11.26 26.33
C GLY A 90 18.18 -10.10 25.34
N LYS A 91 17.73 -10.33 24.12
CA LYS A 91 17.74 -9.32 23.06
C LYS A 91 16.41 -8.56 23.06
N LEU A 92 16.46 -7.23 23.08
CA LEU A 92 15.28 -6.37 22.92
C LEU A 92 15.42 -5.57 21.64
N HIS A 93 14.48 -5.76 20.72
CA HIS A 93 14.46 -5.06 19.44
C HIS A 93 13.03 -4.61 19.11
N TYR A 94 12.89 -3.34 18.71
CA TYR A 94 11.68 -2.76 18.17
C TYR A 94 12.02 -1.95 16.94
N SER A 95 11.38 -2.23 15.82
CA SER A 95 11.56 -1.43 14.62
C SER A 95 10.25 -1.22 13.85
N ILE A 96 10.13 -0.06 13.23
CA ILE A 96 9.10 0.24 12.25
C ILE A 96 9.70 1.08 11.13
N SER A 97 9.47 0.67 9.88
CA SER A 97 9.87 1.40 8.71
C SER A 97 8.73 1.53 7.69
N THR A 98 8.80 2.57 6.89
CA THR A 98 7.93 2.82 5.75
C THR A 98 8.78 3.03 4.50
N LEU A 99 8.17 3.50 3.41
CA LEU A 99 8.87 3.88 2.20
C LEU A 99 8.77 5.37 1.97
N LYS A 100 9.88 5.94 1.51
CA LYS A 100 9.92 7.23 0.87
C LYS A 100 9.96 7.03 -0.64
N THR A 101 8.93 7.54 -1.34
CA THR A 101 8.87 7.44 -2.79
C THR A 101 9.01 8.80 -3.47
N ASN A 102 9.11 8.80 -4.80
CA ASN A 102 9.02 10.03 -5.61
C ASN A 102 7.57 10.55 -5.77
N ILE A 103 6.58 9.99 -5.03
CA ILE A 103 5.16 10.30 -5.15
C ILE A 103 4.58 10.63 -3.76
N GLU A 104 4.48 11.91 -3.42
CA GLU A 104 4.11 12.38 -2.07
C GLU A 104 2.76 11.83 -1.54
N TRP A 105 1.72 11.73 -2.39
CA TRP A 105 0.44 11.19 -1.93
C TRP A 105 0.54 9.69 -1.59
N LEU A 106 1.40 8.96 -2.31
CA LEU A 106 1.64 7.54 -2.08
C LEU A 106 2.33 7.32 -0.74
N ASP A 107 3.36 8.13 -0.41
CA ASP A 107 4.03 8.09 0.90
C ASP A 107 3.01 8.25 2.04
N LYS A 108 2.07 9.21 1.91
CA LYS A 108 1.01 9.45 2.91
C LYS A 108 0.05 8.27 3.01
N LEU A 109 -0.32 7.67 1.86
CA LEU A 109 -1.21 6.50 1.83
C LEU A 109 -0.54 5.29 2.49
N LEU A 110 0.72 5.03 2.18
CA LEU A 110 1.50 3.91 2.73
C LEU A 110 1.71 4.06 4.24
N LEU A 111 2.15 5.23 4.70
CA LEU A 111 2.28 5.52 6.13
C LEU A 111 0.95 5.31 6.86
N ALA A 112 -0.18 5.73 6.28
CA ALA A 112 -1.49 5.52 6.88
C ALA A 112 -1.88 4.04 7.03
N GLN A 113 -1.33 3.11 6.23
CA GLN A 113 -1.62 1.69 6.37
C GLN A 113 -0.94 1.08 7.60
N ILE A 114 0.32 1.46 7.86
CA ILE A 114 1.11 0.91 8.99
C ILE A 114 0.91 1.68 10.30
N SER A 115 0.25 2.84 10.25
CA SER A 115 0.12 3.73 11.42
C SER A 115 -1.23 3.66 12.13
N LYS A 116 -2.16 2.80 11.69
CA LYS A 116 -3.49 2.70 12.31
C LYS A 116 -3.39 2.27 13.77
N ASN A 117 -4.11 2.98 14.64
CA ASN A 117 -4.31 2.55 16.02
C ASN A 117 -5.44 1.48 16.10
N ALA A 118 -5.74 1.03 17.33
CA ALA A 118 -6.81 0.06 17.57
C ALA A 118 -8.21 0.51 17.07
N ASP A 119 -8.46 1.83 16.99
CA ASP A 119 -9.69 2.40 16.43
C ASP A 119 -9.65 2.56 14.90
N GLY A 120 -8.59 2.09 14.23
CA GLY A 120 -8.39 2.22 12.80
C GLY A 120 -8.00 3.62 12.32
N LYS A 121 -7.66 4.55 13.23
CA LYS A 121 -7.26 5.91 12.88
C LYS A 121 -5.74 5.98 12.66
N PRO A 122 -5.28 6.62 11.57
CA PRO A 122 -3.86 6.80 11.34
C PRO A 122 -3.25 7.74 12.37
N ARG A 123 -2.05 7.39 12.85
CA ARG A 123 -1.21 8.21 13.72
C ARG A 123 -0.21 8.99 12.88
N SER A 124 0.29 10.12 13.41
CA SER A 124 1.42 10.83 12.80
C SER A 124 2.72 10.05 13.00
N ARG A 125 3.76 10.42 12.25
CA ARG A 125 5.10 9.84 12.41
C ARG A 125 5.64 10.06 13.84
N GLU A 126 5.43 11.24 14.38
CA GLU A 126 5.85 11.60 15.72
C GLU A 126 5.14 10.73 16.79
N GLN A 127 3.84 10.52 16.63
CA GLN A 127 3.06 9.62 17.47
C GLN A 127 3.55 8.18 17.41
N LEU A 128 3.92 7.69 16.21
CA LEU A 128 4.51 6.36 16.06
C LEU A 128 5.84 6.24 16.82
N ILE A 129 6.71 7.25 16.69
CA ILE A 129 7.99 7.27 17.43
C ILE A 129 7.76 7.23 18.93
N GLU A 130 6.83 8.04 19.45
CA GLU A 130 6.46 8.08 20.86
C GLU A 130 5.91 6.73 21.35
N ASP A 131 4.99 6.12 20.58
CA ASP A 131 4.37 4.85 20.93
C ASP A 131 5.39 3.71 20.92
N TYR A 132 6.28 3.64 19.92
CA TYR A 132 7.34 2.62 19.84
C TYR A 132 8.39 2.81 20.95
N GLN A 133 8.78 4.06 21.24
CA GLN A 133 9.70 4.33 22.36
C GLN A 133 9.08 3.89 23.69
N LYS A 134 7.80 4.20 23.91
CA LYS A 134 7.09 3.80 25.12
C LYS A 134 7.01 2.27 25.24
N ALA A 135 6.60 1.57 24.16
CA ALA A 135 6.53 0.12 24.12
C ALA A 135 7.89 -0.53 24.40
N TYR A 136 8.96 0.01 23.80
CA TYR A 136 10.33 -0.43 24.07
C TYR A 136 10.73 -0.29 25.53
N ASP A 137 10.44 0.87 26.16
CA ASP A 137 10.82 1.14 27.55
C ASP A 137 10.01 0.25 28.53
N GLU A 138 8.73 -0.01 28.22
CA GLU A 138 7.88 -0.95 28.98
C GLU A 138 8.40 -2.38 28.86
N ALA A 139 8.71 -2.84 27.64
CA ALA A 139 9.28 -4.17 27.40
C ALA A 139 10.64 -4.36 28.09
N LYS A 140 11.50 -3.33 28.07
CA LYS A 140 12.78 -3.35 28.78
C LYS A 140 12.59 -3.54 30.31
N LYS A 141 11.62 -2.85 30.88
CA LYS A 141 11.29 -2.99 32.30
C LYS A 141 10.78 -4.39 32.60
N GLU A 142 9.86 -4.92 31.80
CA GLU A 142 9.35 -6.28 31.94
C GLU A 142 10.46 -7.34 31.86
N MET A 143 11.37 -7.23 30.90
CA MET A 143 12.52 -8.14 30.79
C MET A 143 13.44 -8.10 31.95
N LEU A 144 13.64 -6.93 32.58
CA LEU A 144 14.45 -6.80 33.80
C LEU A 144 13.76 -7.42 35.05
N GLU A 145 12.43 -7.37 35.11
CA GLU A 145 11.63 -7.96 36.19
C GLU A 145 11.46 -9.48 36.01
N SER A 146 11.31 -9.92 34.77
CA SER A 146 11.10 -11.32 34.37
C SER A 146 12.01 -11.68 33.19
N PRO A 147 13.23 -12.21 33.47
CA PRO A 147 14.21 -12.52 32.43
C PRO A 147 13.72 -13.50 31.39
N ILE A 148 13.78 -13.11 30.12
CA ILE A 148 13.43 -13.93 28.93
C ILE A 148 14.51 -13.83 27.85
N MET A 149 14.51 -14.73 26.86
CA MET A 149 15.50 -14.77 25.79
C MET A 149 15.49 -13.52 24.90
N GLY A 150 14.35 -12.87 24.78
CA GLY A 150 14.25 -11.61 24.05
C GLY A 150 12.81 -11.20 23.74
N ILE A 151 12.70 -9.98 23.26
CA ILE A 151 11.51 -9.41 22.61
C ILE A 151 11.98 -8.82 21.28
N ASP A 152 11.28 -9.15 20.20
CA ASP A 152 11.54 -8.62 18.86
C ASP A 152 10.22 -8.27 18.20
N GLU A 153 9.98 -6.98 17.98
CA GLU A 153 8.77 -6.44 17.37
C GLU A 153 9.17 -5.61 16.14
N THR A 154 8.91 -6.14 14.97
CA THR A 154 9.28 -5.48 13.72
C THR A 154 8.10 -5.33 12.78
N LEU A 155 8.03 -4.19 12.11
CA LEU A 155 7.09 -3.93 11.04
C LEU A 155 7.80 -3.13 9.95
N ASP A 156 7.86 -3.66 8.76
CA ASP A 156 8.42 -2.97 7.61
C ASP A 156 7.50 -3.00 6.40
N LEU A 157 7.57 -1.94 5.61
CA LEU A 157 6.83 -1.81 4.37
C LEU A 157 7.80 -1.85 3.19
N ALA A 158 7.59 -2.77 2.28
CA ALA A 158 8.44 -2.98 1.11
C ALA A 158 7.66 -2.72 -0.20
N PHE A 159 8.37 -2.25 -1.22
CA PHE A 159 7.84 -2.17 -2.59
C PHE A 159 8.07 -3.50 -3.30
N SER A 160 7.01 -4.14 -3.77
CA SER A 160 7.10 -5.40 -4.52
C SER A 160 7.32 -5.13 -6.00
N HIS A 161 6.31 -4.58 -6.69
CA HIS A 161 6.41 -4.32 -8.13
C HIS A 161 5.40 -3.27 -8.59
N GLN A 162 5.58 -2.80 -9.83
CA GLN A 162 4.64 -1.94 -10.54
C GLN A 162 4.41 -2.45 -11.96
N ARG A 163 3.14 -2.48 -12.37
CA ARG A 163 2.74 -2.74 -13.76
C ARG A 163 1.72 -1.70 -14.20
N GLY A 164 2.17 -0.80 -15.07
CA GLY A 164 1.35 0.33 -15.49
C GLY A 164 0.84 1.13 -14.29
N LYS A 165 -0.48 1.15 -14.10
CA LYS A 165 -1.12 1.86 -13.00
C LYS A 165 -1.24 1.07 -11.70
N LEU A 166 -0.96 -0.21 -11.70
CA LEU A 166 -0.97 -1.05 -10.51
C LEU A 166 0.41 -1.05 -9.85
N ALA A 167 0.44 -0.74 -8.57
CA ALA A 167 1.61 -0.92 -7.71
C ALA A 167 1.26 -1.83 -6.54
N VAL A 168 2.17 -2.74 -6.22
CA VAL A 168 2.01 -3.71 -5.12
C VAL A 168 3.08 -3.45 -4.08
N PHE A 169 2.65 -3.36 -2.83
CA PHE A 169 3.50 -3.20 -1.66
C PHE A 169 3.23 -4.34 -0.69
N LEU A 170 4.16 -4.56 0.22
CA LEU A 170 4.13 -5.63 1.19
C LEU A 170 4.43 -5.05 2.57
N ILE A 171 3.55 -5.30 3.53
CA ILE A 171 3.83 -5.10 4.96
C ILE A 171 4.31 -6.43 5.51
N ASN A 172 5.55 -6.47 6.01
CA ASN A 172 6.08 -7.57 6.80
C ASN A 172 5.92 -7.23 8.28
N TYR A 173 5.51 -8.17 9.08
CA TYR A 173 5.50 -8.01 10.54
C TYR A 173 6.03 -9.26 11.20
N TYR A 174 6.71 -9.07 12.33
CA TYR A 174 7.21 -10.16 13.16
C TYR A 174 7.12 -9.75 14.62
N SER A 175 6.69 -10.68 15.47
CA SER A 175 6.60 -10.53 16.91
C SER A 175 7.17 -11.74 17.59
N TYR A 176 8.06 -11.52 18.54
CA TYR A 176 8.60 -12.53 19.45
C TYR A 176 8.66 -11.95 20.86
N SER A 177 8.10 -12.66 21.82
CA SER A 177 8.08 -12.26 23.22
C SER A 177 8.52 -13.39 24.17
N GLY A 178 9.51 -14.15 23.74
CA GLY A 178 9.97 -15.35 24.43
C GLY A 178 9.29 -16.63 23.92
N GLY A 179 9.76 -17.78 24.39
CA GLY A 179 9.27 -19.09 23.98
C GLY A 179 10.06 -19.70 22.82
N ALA A 180 9.46 -20.67 22.13
CA ALA A 180 10.14 -21.49 21.12
C ALA A 180 10.40 -20.73 19.81
N HIS A 181 9.50 -19.86 19.39
CA HIS A 181 9.60 -19.06 18.17
C HIS A 181 8.69 -17.85 18.22
N GLY A 182 8.93 -16.88 17.35
CA GLY A 182 8.02 -15.74 17.08
C GLY A 182 6.97 -16.09 16.05
N VAL A 183 6.09 -15.13 15.80
CA VAL A 183 5.06 -15.21 14.75
C VAL A 183 5.22 -14.00 13.85
N GLY A 184 5.24 -14.23 12.55
CA GLY A 184 5.28 -13.19 11.54
C GLY A 184 4.35 -13.48 10.39
N GLY A 185 4.18 -12.50 9.54
CA GLY A 185 3.34 -12.62 8.37
C GLY A 185 3.49 -11.47 7.40
N TYR A 186 2.68 -11.55 6.37
CA TYR A 186 2.68 -10.66 5.23
C TYR A 186 1.28 -10.10 4.99
N HIS A 187 1.21 -8.82 4.63
CA HIS A 187 -0.03 -8.23 4.15
C HIS A 187 0.24 -7.39 2.91
N TYR A 188 -0.40 -7.74 1.79
CA TYR A 188 -0.20 -7.09 0.52
C TYR A 188 -1.14 -5.91 0.32
N LEU A 189 -0.63 -4.85 -0.29
CA LEU A 189 -1.35 -3.64 -0.62
C LEU A 189 -1.33 -3.43 -2.13
N ASN A 190 -2.49 -3.51 -2.77
CA ASN A 190 -2.64 -3.18 -4.18
C ASN A 190 -3.06 -1.72 -4.32
N VAL A 191 -2.29 -0.91 -5.02
CA VAL A 191 -2.57 0.53 -5.19
C VAL A 191 -2.78 0.84 -6.66
N ASP A 192 -3.93 1.43 -6.99
CA ASP A 192 -4.16 2.03 -8.32
C ASP A 192 -3.61 3.45 -8.33
N LEU A 193 -2.53 3.65 -9.08
CA LEU A 193 -1.80 4.93 -9.16
C LEU A 193 -2.57 5.99 -9.97
N GLU A 194 -3.49 5.58 -10.84
CA GLU A 194 -4.32 6.49 -11.64
C GLU A 194 -5.44 7.09 -10.77
N THR A 195 -6.14 6.23 -10.03
CA THR A 195 -7.22 6.65 -9.11
C THR A 195 -6.72 7.07 -7.73
N LYS A 196 -5.44 6.82 -7.44
CA LYS A 196 -4.78 7.11 -6.14
C LYS A 196 -5.46 6.40 -4.97
N LYS A 197 -5.82 5.14 -5.17
CA LYS A 197 -6.64 4.37 -4.25
C LYS A 197 -5.99 3.04 -3.88
N LEU A 198 -6.06 2.68 -2.60
CA LEU A 198 -5.85 1.31 -2.15
C LEU A 198 -7.03 0.46 -2.61
N LEU A 199 -6.73 -0.65 -3.28
CA LEU A 199 -7.74 -1.55 -3.81
C LEU A 199 -8.12 -2.60 -2.75
N SER A 200 -9.39 -2.66 -2.42
CA SER A 200 -9.98 -3.71 -1.61
C SER A 200 -10.40 -4.91 -2.47
N PHE A 201 -10.76 -6.01 -1.82
CA PHE A 201 -11.37 -7.17 -2.48
C PHE A 201 -12.58 -6.75 -3.33
N ASP A 202 -13.50 -5.97 -2.76
CA ASP A 202 -14.70 -5.50 -3.45
C ASP A 202 -14.42 -4.52 -4.60
N ASP A 203 -13.26 -3.86 -4.62
CA ASP A 203 -12.86 -3.03 -5.76
C ASP A 203 -12.49 -3.89 -6.97
N VAL A 204 -11.87 -5.04 -6.76
CA VAL A 204 -11.27 -5.92 -7.78
C VAL A 204 -12.27 -6.97 -8.28
N PHE A 205 -12.99 -7.63 -7.39
CA PHE A 205 -13.87 -8.74 -7.71
C PHE A 205 -15.30 -8.30 -8.00
N LYS A 206 -15.99 -9.04 -8.85
CA LYS A 206 -17.43 -8.88 -9.07
C LYS A 206 -18.21 -9.28 -7.83
N PRO A 207 -19.39 -8.71 -7.56
CA PRO A 207 -20.24 -9.13 -6.48
C PRO A 207 -20.60 -10.63 -6.57
N ASN A 208 -20.79 -11.25 -5.41
CA ASN A 208 -21.27 -12.64 -5.28
C ASN A 208 -20.33 -13.72 -5.88
N GLN A 209 -19.01 -13.44 -5.97
CA GLN A 209 -18.02 -14.41 -6.47
C GLN A 209 -17.32 -15.18 -5.34
N GLN A 210 -17.60 -14.89 -4.09
CA GLN A 210 -16.94 -15.47 -2.92
C GLN A 210 -16.99 -17.01 -2.91
N ALA A 211 -18.19 -17.59 -3.15
CA ALA A 211 -18.35 -19.04 -3.15
C ALA A 211 -17.54 -19.72 -4.27
N LYS A 212 -17.54 -19.15 -5.48
CA LYS A 212 -16.77 -19.67 -6.60
C LYS A 212 -15.27 -19.52 -6.36
N LEU A 213 -14.84 -18.42 -5.78
CA LEU A 213 -13.47 -18.19 -5.43
C LEU A 213 -12.99 -19.16 -4.34
N LYS A 214 -13.82 -19.40 -3.31
CA LYS A 214 -13.56 -20.41 -2.28
C LYS A 214 -13.32 -21.81 -2.88
N GLU A 215 -14.16 -22.23 -3.84
CA GLU A 215 -13.98 -23.51 -4.53
C GLU A 215 -12.64 -23.59 -5.28
N LEU A 216 -12.31 -22.55 -6.06
CA LEU A 216 -11.06 -22.51 -6.80
C LEU A 216 -9.83 -22.51 -5.87
N LEU A 217 -9.87 -21.76 -4.79
CA LEU A 217 -8.79 -21.73 -3.81
C LEU A 217 -8.68 -23.04 -3.05
N TRP A 218 -9.81 -23.69 -2.72
CA TRP A 218 -9.79 -25.02 -2.12
C TRP A 218 -9.15 -26.06 -3.04
N GLU A 219 -9.48 -26.05 -4.35
CA GLU A 219 -8.83 -26.92 -5.33
C GLU A 219 -7.32 -26.70 -5.38
N ARG A 220 -6.84 -25.45 -5.30
CA ARG A 220 -5.41 -25.12 -5.24
C ARG A 220 -4.79 -25.62 -3.94
N TYR A 221 -5.41 -25.37 -2.82
CA TYR A 221 -4.95 -25.77 -1.49
C TYR A 221 -4.80 -27.30 -1.38
N THR A 222 -5.79 -28.04 -1.85
CA THR A 222 -5.75 -29.51 -1.86
C THR A 222 -4.97 -30.09 -3.04
N ARG A 223 -4.29 -29.26 -3.85
CA ARG A 223 -3.55 -29.68 -5.04
C ARG A 223 -4.41 -30.55 -5.96
N TYR A 224 -5.63 -30.08 -6.24
CA TYR A 224 -6.60 -30.80 -7.06
C TYR A 224 -6.98 -32.19 -6.51
N GLY A 225 -7.04 -32.32 -5.17
CA GLY A 225 -7.43 -33.58 -4.51
C GLY A 225 -6.27 -34.54 -4.22
N GLU A 226 -5.00 -34.11 -4.39
CA GLU A 226 -3.84 -34.86 -3.92
C GLU A 226 -3.80 -34.92 -2.39
N ILE A 227 -4.20 -33.82 -1.72
CA ILE A 227 -4.39 -33.76 -0.28
C ILE A 227 -5.88 -34.09 -0.01
N LYS A 228 -6.15 -35.13 0.72
CA LYS A 228 -7.52 -35.47 1.11
C LYS A 228 -8.05 -34.53 2.18
N ASP A 229 -9.37 -34.33 2.22
CA ASP A 229 -9.99 -33.41 3.16
C ASP A 229 -9.65 -33.75 4.63
N GLU A 230 -9.51 -35.03 4.97
CA GLU A 230 -9.12 -35.48 6.30
C GLU A 230 -7.64 -35.29 6.64
N GLU A 231 -6.78 -35.06 5.64
CA GLU A 231 -5.33 -34.82 5.78
C GLU A 231 -5.00 -33.33 5.77
N ALA A 232 -5.94 -32.48 5.36
CA ALA A 232 -5.79 -31.04 5.29
C ALA A 232 -5.74 -30.41 6.69
N PHE A 233 -4.93 -29.36 6.84
CA PHE A 233 -4.83 -28.61 8.11
C PHE A 233 -6.16 -27.96 8.52
N THR A 234 -6.94 -27.49 7.55
CA THR A 234 -8.27 -26.95 7.75
C THR A 234 -9.32 -27.74 6.93
N SER A 235 -10.57 -27.79 7.40
CA SER A 235 -11.65 -28.39 6.62
C SER A 235 -12.18 -27.44 5.54
N LYS A 236 -12.81 -27.97 4.49
CA LYS A 236 -13.42 -27.16 3.42
C LYS A 236 -14.47 -26.17 3.96
N ASP A 237 -15.22 -26.55 4.99
CA ASP A 237 -16.24 -25.69 5.60
C ASP A 237 -15.60 -24.51 6.34
N ALA A 238 -14.49 -24.77 7.05
CA ALA A 238 -13.75 -23.75 7.82
C ALA A 238 -12.78 -22.93 6.95
N PHE A 239 -12.46 -23.37 5.73
CA PHE A 239 -11.60 -22.62 4.83
C PHE A 239 -12.27 -21.33 4.40
N GLU A 240 -11.62 -20.18 4.60
CA GLU A 240 -12.12 -18.87 4.23
C GLU A 240 -11.26 -18.24 3.11
N VAL A 241 -11.90 -17.44 2.27
CA VAL A 241 -11.18 -16.63 1.28
C VAL A 241 -10.53 -15.46 2.00
N THR A 242 -9.21 -15.39 1.97
CA THR A 242 -8.47 -14.25 2.55
C THR A 242 -8.65 -12.99 1.70
N ASP A 243 -8.64 -11.82 2.36
CA ASP A 243 -8.56 -10.52 1.71
C ASP A 243 -7.11 -10.06 1.48
N ASN A 244 -6.14 -10.87 1.92
CA ASN A 244 -4.71 -10.67 1.69
C ASN A 244 -4.32 -11.25 0.33
N PHE A 245 -4.36 -10.42 -0.71
CA PHE A 245 -4.09 -10.84 -2.08
C PHE A 245 -3.28 -9.78 -2.84
N TYR A 246 -2.65 -10.21 -3.92
CA TYR A 246 -2.04 -9.30 -4.89
C TYR A 246 -2.17 -9.82 -6.33
N LEU A 247 -2.01 -8.90 -7.28
CA LEU A 247 -2.07 -9.21 -8.70
C LEU A 247 -0.65 -9.26 -9.26
N ASP A 248 -0.31 -10.36 -9.96
CA ASP A 248 0.98 -10.51 -10.63
C ASP A 248 0.81 -10.99 -12.08
N HIS A 249 1.93 -11.25 -12.74
CA HIS A 249 2.00 -11.60 -14.17
C HIS A 249 1.27 -12.89 -14.53
N ASP A 250 1.22 -13.86 -13.66
CA ASP A 250 0.62 -15.19 -13.85
C ASP A 250 -0.82 -15.29 -13.29
N GLY A 251 -1.21 -14.43 -12.36
CA GLY A 251 -2.55 -14.49 -11.78
C GLY A 251 -2.79 -13.57 -10.60
N ILE A 252 -3.73 -13.99 -9.78
CA ILE A 252 -4.05 -13.39 -8.50
C ILE A 252 -3.56 -14.34 -7.42
N HIS A 253 -2.72 -13.83 -6.57
CA HIS A 253 -2.09 -14.54 -5.47
C HIS A 253 -2.83 -14.26 -4.18
N PHE A 254 -3.28 -15.29 -3.49
CA PHE A 254 -3.92 -15.23 -2.18
C PHE A 254 -2.95 -15.76 -1.14
N VAL A 255 -2.61 -14.93 -0.18
CA VAL A 255 -1.58 -15.25 0.82
C VAL A 255 -2.22 -15.50 2.16
N TYR A 256 -1.94 -16.68 2.69
CA TYR A 256 -2.37 -17.13 4.01
C TYR A 256 -1.15 -17.20 4.92
N ASN A 257 -1.20 -16.50 6.03
CA ASN A 257 -0.11 -16.52 7.00
C ASN A 257 -0.06 -17.85 7.76
N VAL A 258 0.99 -18.05 8.54
CA VAL A 258 1.13 -19.24 9.38
C VAL A 258 -0.09 -19.47 10.25
N TYR A 259 -0.52 -20.70 10.41
CA TYR A 259 -1.71 -21.13 11.16
C TYR A 259 -3.07 -20.79 10.53
N GLU A 260 -3.15 -20.11 9.40
CA GLU A 260 -4.43 -19.86 8.73
C GLU A 260 -4.94 -21.13 8.01
N ILE A 261 -4.09 -21.73 7.18
CA ILE A 261 -4.43 -22.97 6.42
C ILE A 261 -3.32 -24.01 6.44
N ALA A 262 -2.23 -23.78 7.16
CA ALA A 262 -1.10 -24.66 7.28
C ALA A 262 -0.43 -24.52 8.65
N SER A 263 0.37 -25.51 9.05
CA SER A 263 1.14 -25.45 10.28
C SER A 263 2.26 -24.40 10.21
N TYR A 264 2.79 -23.99 11.36
CA TYR A 264 3.95 -23.09 11.41
C TYR A 264 5.15 -23.61 10.63
N ALA A 265 5.39 -24.93 10.70
CA ALA A 265 6.53 -25.57 10.02
C ALA A 265 6.43 -25.53 8.49
N GLU A 266 5.23 -25.44 7.95
CA GLU A 266 4.99 -25.30 6.51
C GLU A 266 5.11 -23.85 6.03
N GLY A 267 5.10 -22.90 6.96
CA GLY A 267 5.17 -21.47 6.65
C GLY A 267 3.89 -20.90 6.05
N PRO A 268 3.91 -19.63 5.63
CA PRO A 268 2.83 -19.00 4.89
C PRO A 268 2.55 -19.74 3.57
N GLN A 269 1.27 -19.85 3.22
CA GLN A 269 0.82 -20.50 1.99
C GLN A 269 0.37 -19.46 0.98
N GLU A 270 0.72 -19.69 -0.28
CA GLU A 270 0.33 -18.85 -1.40
C GLU A 270 -0.44 -19.67 -2.43
N LEU A 271 -1.69 -19.28 -2.67
CA LEU A 271 -2.58 -19.94 -3.61
C LEU A 271 -2.82 -19.02 -4.81
N VAL A 272 -2.45 -19.50 -6.00
CA VAL A 272 -2.56 -18.71 -7.23
C VAL A 272 -3.78 -19.11 -8.04
N ILE A 273 -4.58 -18.12 -8.42
CA ILE A 273 -5.63 -18.28 -9.43
C ILE A 273 -5.15 -17.60 -10.71
N GLU A 274 -4.78 -18.41 -11.67
CA GLU A 274 -4.23 -17.94 -12.94
C GLU A 274 -5.26 -17.12 -13.73
N TRP A 275 -4.81 -16.18 -14.53
CA TRP A 275 -5.63 -15.21 -15.25
C TRP A 275 -6.79 -15.81 -16.06
N TRP A 276 -6.61 -16.99 -16.67
CA TRP A 276 -7.69 -17.64 -17.43
C TRP A 276 -8.85 -18.09 -16.53
N ASN A 277 -8.60 -18.47 -15.29
CA ASN A 277 -9.62 -18.80 -14.29
C ASN A 277 -10.17 -17.54 -13.61
N ALA A 278 -9.31 -16.57 -13.32
CA ALA A 278 -9.65 -15.33 -12.63
C ALA A 278 -10.56 -14.41 -13.46
N SER A 279 -10.43 -14.40 -14.79
CA SER A 279 -11.10 -13.44 -15.68
C SER A 279 -12.62 -13.39 -15.51
N ALA A 280 -13.26 -14.51 -15.19
CA ALA A 280 -14.70 -14.56 -14.96
C ALA A 280 -15.13 -13.89 -13.63
N LEU A 281 -14.22 -13.80 -12.66
CA LEU A 281 -14.45 -13.30 -11.29
C LEU A 281 -14.20 -11.80 -11.18
N LEU A 282 -13.35 -11.25 -12.05
CA LEU A 282 -12.88 -9.87 -11.97
C LEU A 282 -13.82 -8.88 -12.64
N LYS A 283 -13.83 -7.66 -12.14
CA LYS A 283 -14.39 -6.52 -12.85
C LYS A 283 -13.57 -6.22 -14.11
N PRO A 284 -14.17 -5.63 -15.16
CA PRO A 284 -13.52 -5.42 -16.46
C PRO A 284 -12.20 -4.62 -16.39
N GLU A 285 -12.11 -3.67 -15.46
CA GLU A 285 -10.95 -2.81 -15.24
C GLU A 285 -9.74 -3.54 -14.63
N PHE A 286 -9.94 -4.76 -14.09
CA PHE A 286 -8.90 -5.59 -13.46
C PHE A 286 -8.56 -6.84 -14.27
N LEU A 287 -9.00 -6.93 -15.50
CA LEU A 287 -8.60 -8.02 -16.37
C LEU A 287 -7.11 -7.92 -16.73
N GLN A 288 -6.45 -9.07 -16.92
CA GLN A 288 -5.02 -9.18 -17.21
C GLN A 288 -4.51 -8.16 -18.24
N LYS A 289 -5.24 -7.98 -19.33
CA LYS A 289 -4.87 -7.05 -20.43
C LYS A 289 -4.72 -5.58 -20.00
N GLN A 290 -5.25 -5.19 -18.85
CA GLN A 290 -5.15 -3.82 -18.32
C GLN A 290 -3.79 -3.55 -17.69
N TYR A 291 -3.14 -4.58 -17.15
CA TYR A 291 -1.88 -4.47 -16.39
C TYR A 291 -0.74 -5.26 -17.06
N TYR A 292 -1.08 -6.37 -17.68
CA TYR A 292 -0.13 -7.29 -18.29
C TYR A 292 -0.56 -7.53 -19.75
N PRO A 293 -0.32 -6.55 -20.65
CA PRO A 293 -0.66 -6.72 -22.04
C PRO A 293 0.08 -7.93 -22.61
N VAL A 294 -0.67 -8.92 -23.05
CA VAL A 294 -0.12 -10.04 -23.81
C VAL A 294 0.42 -9.43 -25.10
N SER A 295 1.73 -9.52 -25.33
CA SER A 295 2.29 -9.14 -26.62
C SER A 295 1.61 -10.01 -27.68
N SER A 296 0.80 -9.40 -28.53
CA SER A 296 0.25 -10.06 -29.70
C SER A 296 1.39 -10.26 -30.71
N ASN A 297 2.26 -11.22 -30.45
CA ASN A 297 3.08 -11.84 -31.47
C ASN A 297 2.19 -12.81 -32.26
N THR A 298 1.21 -12.27 -32.97
CA THR A 298 0.74 -12.90 -34.17
C THR A 298 1.79 -12.59 -35.21
N ALA A 299 2.73 -13.52 -35.35
CA ALA A 299 3.51 -13.60 -36.59
C ALA A 299 2.53 -13.68 -37.75
N GLU A 300 2.54 -12.67 -38.64
CA GLU A 300 2.05 -12.79 -39.99
C GLU A 300 2.95 -13.75 -40.79
#